data_9f81f248f2bdb5a5b8b80b730297db45
#
_entry.id   9f81f248f2bdb5a5b8b80b730297db45
#
_cell.length_a   1.000
_cell.length_b   1.000
_cell.length_c   1.000
_cell.angle_alpha   90.00
_cell.angle_beta   90.00
_cell.angle_gamma   90.00
#
_symmetry.space_group_name_H-M   'P 1'
#
loop_
_entity.id
_entity.type
_entity.pdbx_description
1 polymer ?
#
loop_
_entity_poly.entity_id
_entity_poly.type
_entity_poly.pdbx_seq_one_letter_code
_entity_poly.pdbx_strand_id
1 'polypeptide(L)'
;MQANYNRKKDLRVYNKPLVLLFFGTMLFSQPLSFGYDEHVWLSVKNAEVLSKAIADALEKADPDHKDIYQENASAYSEKLKDLDAKYQEVVDGASQKTLLFGDRFPFRYLVDDYGLSYYAAFVG
;
A
#
# COMPACT_ATOMS: atom_id res chain seq x y z
N MET A 1 -15.83 0.73 -23.00
CA MET A 1 -16.29 -0.33 -22.09
C MET A 1 -16.08 0.20 -20.68
N GLN A 2 -17.13 0.60 -20.01
CA GLN A 2 -17.10 1.28 -18.70
C GLN A 2 -17.10 0.22 -17.64
N ALA A 3 -15.96 -0.03 -16.99
CA ALA A 3 -15.93 -0.80 -15.76
C ALA A 3 -16.09 0.16 -14.58
N ASN A 4 -17.33 0.46 -14.25
CA ASN A 4 -17.68 1.21 -13.04
C ASN A 4 -17.63 0.24 -11.85
N TYR A 5 -16.43 0.07 -11.26
CA TYR A 5 -16.27 -0.79 -10.11
C TYR A 5 -16.36 0.02 -8.82
N ASN A 6 -17.59 0.47 -8.52
CA ASN A 6 -17.95 1.04 -7.24
C ASN A 6 -18.17 -0.10 -6.23
N ARG A 7 -17.13 -0.67 -5.68
CA ARG A 7 -17.26 -1.54 -4.51
C ARG A 7 -16.56 -0.88 -3.32
N LYS A 8 -17.30 0.04 -2.68
CA LYS A 8 -17.00 0.44 -1.30
C LYS A 8 -17.15 -0.80 -0.42
N LYS A 9 -16.05 -1.45 -0.09
CA LYS A 9 -15.97 -2.38 1.04
C LYS A 9 -14.77 -1.99 1.87
N ASP A 10 -15.06 -1.71 3.12
CA ASP A 10 -14.14 -1.39 4.19
C ASP A 10 -12.90 -2.28 4.20
N LEU A 11 -11.81 -1.78 3.63
CA LEU A 11 -10.47 -2.39 3.71
C LEU A 11 -9.65 -1.77 4.85
N ARG A 12 -10.31 -1.09 5.80
CA ARG A 12 -9.65 -0.46 6.96
C ARG A 12 -9.34 -1.41 8.10
N VAL A 13 -9.33 -2.70 7.89
CA VAL A 13 -8.99 -3.65 8.95
C VAL A 13 -7.77 -4.45 8.51
N TYR A 14 -6.61 -3.83 8.54
CA TYR A 14 -5.38 -4.60 8.63
C TYR A 14 -5.23 -5.13 10.05
N ASN A 15 -5.91 -6.24 10.29
CA ASN A 15 -5.71 -7.01 11.52
C ASN A 15 -4.30 -7.64 11.47
N LYS A 16 -3.52 -7.46 12.53
CA LYS A 16 -2.15 -7.97 12.68
C LYS A 16 -1.87 -9.41 12.20
N PRO A 17 -2.83 -10.35 12.14
CA PRO A 17 -2.57 -11.69 11.61
C PRO A 17 -2.37 -11.76 10.10
N LEU A 18 -2.81 -10.76 9.32
CA LEU A 18 -2.73 -10.80 7.86
C LEU A 18 -1.30 -10.61 7.33
N VAL A 19 -0.48 -9.83 8.04
CA VAL A 19 0.93 -9.61 7.69
C VAL A 19 1.76 -10.88 7.90
N LEU A 20 1.44 -11.68 8.93
CA LEU A 20 2.09 -12.97 9.18
C LEU A 20 1.72 -14.04 8.14
N LEU A 21 0.49 -13.97 7.58
CA LEU A 21 0.07 -14.87 6.49
C LEU A 21 0.82 -14.57 5.18
N PHE A 22 1.21 -13.30 4.93
CA PHE A 22 1.90 -12.93 3.70
C PHE A 22 3.34 -13.47 3.65
N PHE A 23 4.03 -13.56 4.79
CA PHE A 23 5.37 -14.16 4.86
C PHE A 23 5.36 -15.70 4.85
N GLY A 24 4.30 -16.32 5.36
CA GLY A 24 4.15 -17.78 5.40
C GLY A 24 3.74 -18.41 4.07
N THR A 25 3.09 -17.69 3.19
CA THR A 25 2.54 -18.22 1.93
C THR A 25 3.48 -18.06 0.74
N MET A 26 4.62 -17.38 0.89
CA MET A 26 5.65 -17.30 -0.17
C MET A 26 6.29 -18.66 -0.49
N LEU A 27 6.02 -19.70 0.32
CA LEU A 27 6.52 -21.08 0.12
C LEU A 27 5.51 -22.01 -0.59
N PHE A 28 4.28 -21.54 -0.86
CA PHE A 28 3.29 -22.32 -1.60
C PHE A 28 2.79 -21.52 -2.81
N SER A 29 3.33 -21.82 -3.98
CA SER A 29 2.89 -21.32 -5.26
C SER A 29 1.49 -21.86 -5.60
N GLN A 30 0.46 -21.20 -5.09
CA GLN A 30 -0.89 -21.26 -5.64
C GLN A 30 -1.33 -19.83 -5.96
N PRO A 31 -1.83 -19.56 -7.16
CA PRO A 31 -2.39 -18.26 -7.45
C PRO A 31 -3.70 -18.12 -6.68
N LEU A 32 -3.63 -17.48 -5.50
CA LEU A 32 -4.83 -17.04 -4.79
C LEU A 32 -5.42 -15.85 -5.57
N SER A 33 -6.17 -16.18 -6.60
CA SER A 33 -6.99 -15.24 -7.35
C SER A 33 -8.22 -14.83 -6.52
N PHE A 34 -7.99 -14.16 -5.42
CA PHE A 34 -9.04 -13.52 -4.65
C PHE A 34 -9.02 -12.02 -4.93
N GLY A 35 -9.36 -11.53 -6.07
CA GLY A 35 -9.77 -10.14 -6.29
C GLY A 35 -9.05 -9.00 -5.55
N TYR A 36 -7.92 -9.28 -4.89
CA TYR A 36 -7.06 -8.35 -4.20
C TYR A 36 -5.92 -7.97 -5.13
N ASP A 37 -5.62 -6.67 -5.19
CA ASP A 37 -4.48 -6.15 -5.90
C ASP A 37 -3.22 -6.41 -5.06
N GLU A 38 -2.20 -7.01 -5.65
CA GLU A 38 -0.94 -7.31 -4.98
C GLU A 38 -0.06 -6.09 -4.73
N HIS A 39 -0.31 -4.98 -5.41
CA HIS A 39 0.53 -3.77 -5.37
C HIS A 39 0.30 -2.91 -4.11
N VAL A 40 0.18 -3.55 -2.96
CA VAL A 40 -0.14 -2.88 -1.67
C VAL A 40 0.86 -1.80 -1.28
N TRP A 41 2.13 -1.96 -1.67
CA TRP A 41 3.22 -1.03 -1.36
C TRP A 41 3.18 0.27 -2.18
N LEU A 42 2.34 0.36 -3.21
CA LEU A 42 2.16 1.59 -3.98
C LEU A 42 1.23 2.60 -3.26
N SER A 43 0.60 2.20 -2.16
CA SER A 43 0.05 3.12 -1.18
C SER A 43 1.16 3.58 -0.23
N VAL A 44 1.32 4.88 -0.06
CA VAL A 44 2.31 5.45 0.86
C VAL A 44 1.97 5.07 2.31
N LYS A 45 0.69 5.06 2.66
CA LYS A 45 0.19 4.67 3.99
C LYS A 45 0.44 3.20 4.28
N ASN A 46 0.21 2.33 3.29
CA ASN A 46 0.53 0.91 3.42
C ASN A 46 2.04 0.67 3.51
N ALA A 47 2.84 1.41 2.73
CA ALA A 47 4.30 1.31 2.78
C ALA A 47 4.84 1.64 4.19
N GLU A 48 4.26 2.62 4.89
CA GLU A 48 4.63 2.92 6.28
C GLU A 48 4.33 1.75 7.21
N VAL A 49 3.12 1.17 7.12
CA VAL A 49 2.72 0.00 7.93
C VAL A 49 3.61 -1.20 7.66
N LEU A 50 3.90 -1.48 6.38
CA LEU A 50 4.75 -2.59 5.97
C LEU A 50 6.19 -2.41 6.47
N SER A 51 6.75 -1.21 6.35
CA SER A 51 8.12 -0.90 6.81
C SER A 51 8.25 -1.12 8.31
N LYS A 52 7.26 -0.67 9.09
CA LYS A 52 7.23 -0.92 10.53
C LYS A 52 7.13 -2.42 10.84
N ALA A 53 6.28 -3.15 10.17
CA ALA A 53 6.14 -4.59 10.39
C ALA A 53 7.42 -5.37 10.05
N ILE A 54 8.15 -4.94 9.02
CA ILE A 54 9.46 -5.50 8.67
C ILE A 54 10.48 -5.22 9.78
N ALA A 55 10.55 -3.98 10.28
CA ALA A 55 11.44 -3.64 11.39
C ALA A 55 11.13 -4.46 12.64
N ASP A 56 9.85 -4.57 13.03
CA ASP A 56 9.41 -5.37 14.17
C ASP A 56 9.81 -6.87 14.01
N ALA A 57 9.81 -7.38 12.78
CA ALA A 57 10.24 -8.75 12.50
C ALA A 57 11.76 -8.91 12.57
N LEU A 58 12.52 -7.95 12.07
CA LEU A 58 13.99 -7.93 12.15
C LEU A 58 14.46 -7.83 13.59
N GLU A 59 13.84 -6.98 14.40
CA GLU A 59 14.16 -6.86 15.84
C GLU A 59 14.00 -8.19 16.60
N LYS A 60 13.00 -8.99 16.22
CA LYS A 60 12.77 -10.32 16.80
C LYS A 60 13.79 -11.34 16.35
N ALA A 61 14.21 -11.25 15.08
CA ALA A 61 15.16 -12.19 14.49
C ALA A 61 16.59 -11.88 14.89
N ASP A 62 16.92 -10.62 15.12
CA ASP A 62 18.25 -10.12 15.47
C ASP A 62 18.15 -9.01 16.54
N PRO A 63 17.96 -9.40 17.80
CA PRO A 63 17.81 -8.46 18.91
C PRO A 63 19.01 -7.57 19.19
N ASP A 64 20.21 -8.03 18.81
CA ASP A 64 21.47 -7.31 19.07
C ASP A 64 21.55 -6.01 18.24
N HIS A 65 20.85 -5.93 17.11
CA HIS A 65 20.80 -4.75 16.23
C HIS A 65 19.46 -4.04 16.25
N LYS A 66 18.63 -4.28 17.25
CA LYS A 66 17.28 -3.75 17.39
C LYS A 66 17.21 -2.22 17.17
N ASP A 67 18.10 -1.47 17.83
CA ASP A 67 18.09 -0.01 17.78
C ASP A 67 18.35 0.51 16.37
N ILE A 68 19.20 -0.17 15.60
CA ILE A 68 19.50 0.17 14.21
C ILE A 68 18.27 -0.02 13.32
N TYR A 69 17.52 -1.11 13.53
CA TYR A 69 16.29 -1.36 12.78
C TYR A 69 15.20 -0.32 13.08
N GLN A 70 15.05 0.04 14.36
CA GLN A 70 14.11 1.06 14.80
C GLN A 70 14.46 2.44 14.24
N GLU A 71 15.72 2.85 14.31
CA GLU A 71 16.19 4.12 13.79
C GLU A 71 15.95 4.22 12.28
N ASN A 72 16.34 3.20 11.52
CA ASN A 72 16.15 3.17 10.08
C ASN A 72 14.67 3.20 9.68
N ALA A 73 13.83 2.43 10.36
CA ALA A 73 12.40 2.40 10.10
C ALA A 73 11.74 3.74 10.43
N SER A 74 12.13 4.38 11.54
CA SER A 74 11.64 5.70 11.92
C SER A 74 12.03 6.76 10.89
N ALA A 75 13.30 6.80 10.48
CA ALA A 75 13.78 7.75 9.47
C ALA A 75 13.09 7.55 8.11
N TYR A 76 12.76 6.31 7.76
CA TYR A 76 12.01 6.03 6.54
C TYR A 76 10.53 6.40 6.66
N SER A 77 9.91 6.15 7.81
CA SER A 77 8.53 6.56 8.11
C SER A 77 8.35 8.08 7.96
N GLU A 78 9.28 8.90 8.45
CA GLU A 78 9.21 10.35 8.26
C GLU A 78 9.23 10.74 6.77
N LYS A 79 10.06 10.11 5.95
CA LYS A 79 10.08 10.35 4.50
C LYS A 79 8.75 9.95 3.82
N LEU A 80 8.13 8.86 4.28
CA LEU A 80 6.82 8.44 3.77
C LEU A 80 5.72 9.42 4.18
N LYS A 81 5.73 9.92 5.41
CA LYS A 81 4.79 10.95 5.87
C LYS A 81 4.91 12.25 5.08
N ASP A 82 6.13 12.68 4.80
CA ASP A 82 6.37 13.85 3.96
C ASP A 82 5.84 13.65 2.54
N LEU A 83 5.98 12.44 2.00
CA LEU A 83 5.45 12.09 0.68
C LEU A 83 3.92 12.03 0.69
N ASP A 84 3.31 11.43 1.71
CA ASP A 84 1.85 11.39 1.88
C ASP A 84 1.26 12.80 1.94
N ALA A 85 1.87 13.69 2.72
CA ALA A 85 1.45 15.09 2.82
C ALA A 85 1.51 15.81 1.45
N LYS A 86 2.55 15.57 0.66
CA LYS A 86 2.67 16.14 -0.70
C LYS A 86 1.61 15.62 -1.65
N TYR A 87 1.31 14.32 -1.61
CA TYR A 87 0.20 13.76 -2.41
C TYR A 87 -1.13 14.36 -1.99
N GLN A 88 -1.39 14.47 -0.69
CA GLN A 88 -2.62 15.05 -0.17
C GLN A 88 -2.77 16.51 -0.61
N GLU A 89 -1.70 17.32 -0.50
CA GLU A 89 -1.70 18.73 -0.94
C GLU A 89 -2.04 18.88 -2.42
N VAL A 90 -1.40 18.06 -3.27
CA VAL A 90 -1.67 18.06 -4.73
C VAL A 90 -3.11 17.68 -5.02
N VAL A 91 -3.62 16.66 -4.36
CA VAL A 91 -5.01 16.20 -4.57
C VAL A 91 -6.02 17.22 -4.06
N ASP A 92 -5.76 17.85 -2.93
CA ASP A 92 -6.66 18.87 -2.37
C ASP A 92 -6.74 20.09 -3.27
N GLY A 93 -5.62 20.50 -3.88
CA GLY A 93 -5.56 21.61 -4.83
C GLY A 93 -6.07 21.29 -6.24
N ALA A 94 -6.31 20.01 -6.57
CA ALA A 94 -6.69 19.61 -7.91
C ALA A 94 -8.18 19.88 -8.18
N SER A 95 -8.46 20.54 -9.30
CA SER A 95 -9.83 20.74 -9.82
C SER A 95 -10.43 19.46 -10.42
N GLN A 96 -9.57 18.56 -10.91
CA GLN A 96 -9.94 17.25 -11.47
C GLN A 96 -9.33 16.16 -10.60
N LYS A 97 -10.18 15.28 -10.08
CA LYS A 97 -9.77 14.15 -9.22
C LYS A 97 -9.91 12.80 -9.95
N THR A 98 -9.74 12.83 -11.27
CA THR A 98 -9.80 11.65 -12.11
C THR A 98 -8.49 11.48 -12.86
N LEU A 99 -7.91 10.29 -12.76
CA LEU A 99 -6.68 9.91 -13.43
C LEU A 99 -6.98 9.03 -14.65
N LEU A 100 -6.17 9.13 -15.70
CA LEU A 100 -6.27 8.30 -16.88
C LEU A 100 -4.96 7.49 -17.03
N PHE A 101 -5.09 6.18 -17.07
CA PHE A 101 -3.96 5.26 -17.24
C PHE A 101 -4.05 4.57 -18.61
N GLY A 102 -3.03 4.80 -19.45
CA GLY A 102 -2.91 4.19 -20.78
C GLY A 102 -2.30 2.78 -20.75
N ASP A 103 -1.97 2.25 -19.59
CA ASP A 103 -1.33 0.96 -19.38
C ASP A 103 -2.05 0.18 -18.28
N ARG A 104 -1.42 -0.90 -17.75
CA ARG A 104 -1.90 -1.66 -16.59
C ARG A 104 -2.04 -0.76 -15.36
N PHE A 105 -2.96 -1.09 -14.49
CA PHE A 105 -3.31 -0.25 -13.35
C PHE A 105 -2.88 -0.87 -12.01
N PRO A 106 -1.65 -0.62 -11.52
CA PRO A 106 -1.19 -1.13 -10.23
C PRO A 106 -1.43 -0.15 -9.06
N PHE A 107 -2.14 0.96 -9.28
CA PHE A 107 -2.23 2.08 -8.33
C PHE A 107 -3.54 2.11 -7.54
N ARG A 108 -4.20 0.96 -7.41
CA ARG A 108 -5.51 0.86 -6.76
C ARG A 108 -5.51 1.46 -5.36
N TYR A 109 -4.56 1.07 -4.52
CA TYR A 109 -4.47 1.57 -3.15
C TYR A 109 -4.11 3.05 -3.08
N LEU A 110 -3.27 3.55 -4.00
CA LEU A 110 -2.94 4.97 -4.08
C LEU A 110 -4.17 5.81 -4.40
N VAL A 111 -4.96 5.42 -5.40
CA VAL A 111 -6.18 6.19 -5.74
C VAL A 111 -7.22 6.13 -4.62
N ASP A 112 -7.34 5.01 -3.93
CA ASP A 112 -8.24 4.84 -2.78
C ASP A 112 -7.79 5.72 -1.60
N ASP A 113 -6.49 5.81 -1.33
CA ASP A 113 -5.92 6.61 -0.23
C ASP A 113 -6.29 8.08 -0.31
N TYR A 114 -6.34 8.63 -1.53
CA TYR A 114 -6.59 10.04 -1.78
C TYR A 114 -7.97 10.33 -2.39
N GLY A 115 -8.86 9.35 -2.44
CA GLY A 115 -10.22 9.51 -2.95
C GLY A 115 -10.29 9.90 -4.42
N LEU A 116 -9.32 9.42 -5.23
CA LEU A 116 -9.25 9.68 -6.66
C LEU A 116 -10.13 8.68 -7.43
N SER A 117 -10.69 9.14 -8.54
CA SER A 117 -11.31 8.29 -9.57
C SER A 117 -10.28 7.97 -10.66
N TYR A 118 -10.48 6.87 -11.38
CA TYR A 118 -9.60 6.52 -12.46
C TYR A 118 -10.29 5.82 -13.63
N TYR A 119 -9.66 5.93 -14.80
CA TYR A 119 -9.91 5.09 -15.96
C TYR A 119 -8.59 4.40 -16.35
N ALA A 120 -8.65 3.10 -16.61
CA ALA A 120 -7.50 2.33 -17.06
C ALA A 120 -7.83 1.61 -18.37
N ALA A 121 -6.88 1.57 -19.30
CA ALA A 121 -7.02 0.86 -20.56
C ALA A 121 -7.06 -0.65 -20.34
N PHE A 122 -6.35 -1.13 -19.31
CA PHE A 122 -6.31 -2.55 -18.95
C PHE A 122 -6.61 -2.70 -17.45
N VAL A 123 -7.37 -3.73 -17.14
CA VAL A 123 -7.61 -4.14 -15.75
C VAL A 123 -6.33 -4.79 -15.25
N GLY A 124 -5.84 -4.37 -14.07
CA GLY A 124 -4.73 -4.98 -13.37
C GLY A 124 -5.13 -6.28 -12.71
#